data_b5b6a211d4e484a237f001db26c12fab
#
_entry.id   b5b6a211d4e484a237f001db26c12fab
#
_cell.length_a   1.000
_cell.length_b   1.000
_cell.length_c   1.000
_cell.angle_alpha   90.00
_cell.angle_beta   90.00
_cell.angle_gamma   90.00
#
_symmetry.space_group_name_H-M   'P 1'
#
loop_
_entity.id
_entity.type
_entity.pdbx_description
1 polymer ?
#
loop_
_entity_poly.entity_id
_entity_poly.type
_entity_poly.pdbx_seq_one_letter_code
_entity_poly.pdbx_strand_id
1 'polypeptide(L)'
;AFEWGTNVSPEGLDQGFTHIFTLTFASKEALENAITVTIALGGSTNAVLHLLAIAHTANIKLTLEDFTRIGRRVPVLADLKPSGRFLMSELVAIGGIVPMMKMLLGEGLLHGDCLTVTGKTLKQNLAPFKAYPKGQEIIRPISNPIKKDSHLVILKGNLAPDGAVAKISGKEGEKFEGTARVYESEEKALEAILAGKIKKGDVIVIRYEGPRGGPGMREMLSPTSAVMGCGLGKDVALITDGRFSGGTTGLCVGHVAPEAVDGGPIALVKDGDRIRIDTIKRTLDLLVDEKELEIRRASFKPVPHKYTTGVLGKFVK
;
A
#
# COMPACT_ATOMS: atom_id res chain seq x y z
N ALA A 1 -2.66 -2.25 -22.30
CA ALA A 1 -3.54 -3.32 -22.73
C ALA A 1 -3.63 -4.37 -21.61
N PHE A 2 -4.69 -5.12 -21.59
CA PHE A 2 -4.88 -6.25 -20.68
C PHE A 2 -5.00 -7.50 -21.53
N GLU A 3 -4.13 -8.45 -21.33
CA GLU A 3 -4.13 -9.73 -22.06
C GLU A 3 -4.41 -10.87 -21.08
N TRP A 4 -5.13 -11.86 -21.53
CA TRP A 4 -5.40 -13.07 -20.77
C TRP A 4 -5.24 -14.31 -21.66
N GLY A 5 -4.84 -15.40 -21.07
CA GLY A 5 -4.69 -16.68 -21.75
C GLY A 5 -5.05 -17.83 -20.82
N THR A 6 -5.35 -18.97 -21.42
CA THR A 6 -5.59 -20.20 -20.65
C THR A 6 -4.26 -20.73 -20.12
N ASN A 7 -4.24 -21.17 -18.87
CA ASN A 7 -3.09 -21.86 -18.33
C ASN A 7 -2.88 -23.19 -19.07
N VAL A 8 -1.71 -23.34 -19.66
CA VAL A 8 -1.31 -24.54 -20.43
C VAL A 8 -0.15 -25.29 -19.75
N SER A 9 0.07 -25.06 -18.43
CA SER A 9 1.13 -25.74 -17.70
C SER A 9 0.95 -27.27 -17.75
N PRO A 10 1.92 -28.02 -18.29
CA PRO A 10 1.84 -29.48 -18.36
C PRO A 10 2.05 -30.13 -16.97
N GLU A 11 2.43 -29.37 -15.97
CA GLU A 11 2.84 -29.88 -14.67
C GLU A 11 1.66 -30.02 -13.69
N GLY A 12 0.46 -29.56 -14.07
CA GLY A 12 -0.74 -29.64 -13.23
C GLY A 12 -0.62 -28.85 -11.92
N LEU A 13 0.30 -27.89 -11.86
CA LEU A 13 0.57 -27.06 -10.68
C LEU A 13 -0.28 -25.79 -10.65
N ASP A 14 -1.28 -25.72 -11.48
CA ASP A 14 -2.15 -24.56 -11.62
C ASP A 14 -3.09 -24.32 -10.42
N GLN A 15 -3.21 -25.29 -9.52
CA GLN A 15 -4.08 -25.22 -8.32
C GLN A 15 -5.51 -24.75 -8.65
N GLY A 16 -5.99 -25.07 -9.87
CA GLY A 16 -7.28 -24.61 -10.37
C GLY A 16 -7.28 -23.23 -11.05
N PHE A 17 -6.12 -22.56 -11.17
CA PHE A 17 -6.02 -21.34 -11.96
C PHE A 17 -5.95 -21.66 -13.44
N THR A 18 -6.98 -21.28 -14.18
CA THR A 18 -7.14 -21.59 -15.61
C THR A 18 -6.71 -20.44 -16.52
N HIS A 19 -6.37 -19.28 -15.97
CA HIS A 19 -6.10 -18.06 -16.73
C HIS A 19 -4.85 -17.34 -16.25
N ILE A 20 -4.08 -16.81 -17.19
CA ILE A 20 -2.97 -15.88 -16.96
C ILE A 20 -3.43 -14.50 -17.38
N PHE A 21 -3.14 -13.49 -16.54
CA PHE A 21 -3.46 -12.10 -16.81
C PHE A 21 -2.17 -11.30 -16.99
N THR A 22 -2.03 -10.62 -18.11
CA THR A 22 -0.96 -9.68 -18.39
C THR A 22 -1.52 -8.28 -18.46
N LEU A 23 -0.97 -7.35 -17.66
CA LEU A 23 -1.34 -5.94 -17.67
C LEU A 23 -0.28 -5.15 -18.44
N THR A 24 -0.72 -4.44 -19.48
CA THR A 24 0.15 -3.53 -20.25
C THR A 24 -0.49 -2.15 -20.28
N PHE A 25 0.25 -1.14 -19.88
CA PHE A 25 -0.18 0.26 -19.91
C PHE A 25 0.59 1.00 -21.00
N ALA A 26 -0.13 1.54 -21.98
CA ALA A 26 0.46 2.22 -23.12
C ALA A 26 0.73 3.72 -22.88
N SER A 27 0.19 4.29 -21.78
CA SER A 27 0.32 5.72 -21.49
C SER A 27 0.21 6.03 -20.00
N LYS A 28 0.62 7.23 -19.62
CA LYS A 28 0.48 7.74 -18.25
C LYS A 28 -0.99 7.84 -17.85
N GLU A 29 -1.87 8.25 -18.74
CA GLU A 29 -3.31 8.38 -18.51
C GLU A 29 -3.94 7.01 -18.15
N ALA A 30 -3.47 5.94 -18.78
CA ALA A 30 -3.92 4.59 -18.45
C ALA A 30 -3.49 4.17 -17.03
N LEU A 31 -2.28 4.54 -16.59
CA LEU A 31 -1.83 4.35 -15.20
C LEU A 31 -2.60 5.22 -14.21
N GLU A 32 -2.90 6.47 -14.57
CA GLU A 32 -3.74 7.36 -13.76
C GLU A 32 -5.14 6.80 -13.58
N ASN A 33 -5.72 6.18 -14.62
CA ASN A 33 -6.98 5.45 -14.50
C ASN A 33 -6.87 4.29 -13.49
N ALA A 34 -5.78 3.52 -13.52
CA ALA A 34 -5.58 2.43 -12.56
C ALA A 34 -5.46 2.94 -11.12
N ILE A 35 -4.74 4.04 -10.89
CA ILE A 35 -4.64 4.71 -9.58
C ILE A 35 -6.03 5.17 -9.13
N THR A 36 -6.80 5.83 -10.01
CA THR A 36 -8.14 6.32 -9.72
C THR A 36 -9.08 5.19 -9.29
N VAL A 37 -9.13 4.11 -10.04
CA VAL A 37 -9.96 2.93 -9.71
C VAL A 37 -9.52 2.29 -8.40
N THR A 38 -8.20 2.16 -8.18
CA THR A 38 -7.64 1.63 -6.92
C THR A 38 -8.07 2.47 -5.72
N ILE A 39 -8.03 3.79 -5.82
CA ILE A 39 -8.44 4.69 -4.74
C ILE A 39 -9.94 4.58 -4.50
N ALA A 40 -10.76 4.67 -5.55
CA ALA A 40 -12.21 4.62 -5.43
C ALA A 40 -12.71 3.29 -4.83
N LEU A 41 -12.00 2.19 -5.11
CA LEU A 41 -12.28 0.86 -4.57
C LEU A 41 -11.80 0.66 -3.11
N GLY A 42 -10.98 1.55 -2.57
CA GLY A 42 -10.36 1.35 -1.26
C GLY A 42 -9.23 0.31 -1.27
N GLY A 43 -8.46 0.26 -2.35
CA GLY A 43 -7.43 -0.75 -2.60
C GLY A 43 -6.26 -0.75 -1.60
N SER A 44 -5.34 -1.68 -1.78
CA SER A 44 -4.19 -1.89 -0.91
C SER A 44 -3.05 -0.90 -1.20
N THR A 45 -2.22 -0.61 -0.19
CA THR A 45 -0.93 0.09 -0.34
C THR A 45 0.00 -0.61 -1.34
N ASN A 46 -0.12 -1.94 -1.47
CA ASN A 46 0.65 -2.72 -2.44
C ASN A 46 0.43 -2.27 -3.88
N ALA A 47 -0.74 -1.69 -4.20
CA ALA A 47 -1.00 -1.14 -5.54
C ALA A 47 -0.04 0.00 -5.89
N VAL A 48 0.41 0.80 -4.92
CA VAL A 48 1.41 1.85 -5.15
C VAL A 48 2.71 1.24 -5.65
N LEU A 49 3.21 0.22 -4.95
CA LEU A 49 4.43 -0.50 -5.31
C LEU A 49 4.32 -1.12 -6.72
N HIS A 50 3.22 -1.84 -6.98
CA HIS A 50 3.03 -2.53 -8.25
C HIS A 50 2.85 -1.58 -9.42
N LEU A 51 2.10 -0.49 -9.28
CA LEU A 51 1.91 0.49 -10.35
C LEU A 51 3.20 1.25 -10.68
N LEU A 52 4.04 1.55 -9.68
CA LEU A 52 5.37 2.11 -9.92
C LEU A 52 6.26 1.14 -10.69
N ALA A 53 6.26 -0.16 -10.33
CA ALA A 53 7.02 -1.19 -11.03
C ALA A 53 6.54 -1.38 -12.48
N ILE A 54 5.22 -1.40 -12.71
CA ILE A 54 4.64 -1.48 -14.05
C ILE A 54 5.01 -0.25 -14.88
N ALA A 55 4.91 0.95 -14.32
CA ALA A 55 5.29 2.19 -14.98
C ALA A 55 6.77 2.18 -15.39
N HIS A 56 7.66 1.75 -14.47
CA HIS A 56 9.08 1.60 -14.76
C HIS A 56 9.33 0.63 -15.92
N THR A 57 8.71 -0.54 -15.91
CA THR A 57 8.82 -1.55 -16.97
C THR A 57 8.31 -1.02 -18.31
N ALA A 58 7.25 -0.20 -18.28
CA ALA A 58 6.67 0.41 -19.48
C ALA A 58 7.42 1.69 -19.94
N ASN A 59 8.51 2.09 -19.27
CA ASN A 59 9.23 3.34 -19.48
C ASN A 59 8.32 4.59 -19.37
N ILE A 60 7.34 4.55 -18.48
CA ILE A 60 6.43 5.67 -18.20
C ILE A 60 6.83 6.30 -16.86
N LYS A 61 7.03 7.61 -16.86
CA LYS A 61 7.35 8.35 -15.62
C LYS A 61 6.12 8.44 -14.73
N LEU A 62 6.14 7.70 -13.63
CA LEU A 62 5.17 7.74 -12.54
C LEU A 62 5.92 7.94 -11.22
N THR A 63 5.38 8.76 -10.33
CA THR A 63 5.99 9.09 -9.04
C THR A 63 4.96 9.00 -7.91
N LEU A 64 5.43 8.98 -6.66
CA LEU A 64 4.53 9.05 -5.49
C LEU A 64 3.67 10.31 -5.47
N GLU A 65 4.16 11.41 -6.07
CA GLU A 65 3.38 12.66 -6.16
C GLU A 65 2.16 12.52 -7.07
N ASP A 66 2.21 11.66 -8.10
CA ASP A 66 1.03 11.38 -8.93
C ASP A 66 -0.09 10.74 -8.09
N PHE A 67 0.23 9.84 -7.16
CA PHE A 67 -0.75 9.28 -6.22
C PHE A 67 -1.35 10.35 -5.31
N THR A 68 -0.53 11.28 -4.81
CA THR A 68 -0.99 12.41 -4.02
C THR A 68 -1.93 13.33 -4.82
N ARG A 69 -1.53 13.69 -6.03
CA ARG A 69 -2.28 14.57 -6.93
C ARG A 69 -3.65 13.98 -7.30
N ILE A 70 -3.66 12.73 -7.72
CA ILE A 70 -4.90 12.01 -8.07
C ILE A 70 -5.76 11.83 -6.82
N GLY A 71 -5.14 11.42 -5.70
CA GLY A 71 -5.81 11.14 -4.45
C GLY A 71 -6.56 12.33 -3.83
N ARG A 72 -6.16 13.57 -4.13
CA ARG A 72 -6.84 14.78 -3.65
C ARG A 72 -8.23 14.98 -4.26
N ARG A 73 -8.50 14.37 -5.41
CA ARG A 73 -9.76 14.54 -6.15
C ARG A 73 -10.59 13.27 -6.28
N VAL A 74 -10.02 12.13 -5.95
CA VAL A 74 -10.70 10.83 -6.09
C VAL A 74 -11.18 10.35 -4.74
N PRO A 75 -12.50 10.24 -4.54
CA PRO A 75 -13.07 9.76 -3.29
C PRO A 75 -12.99 8.23 -3.18
N VAL A 76 -13.04 7.70 -1.95
CA VAL A 76 -13.28 6.29 -1.68
C VAL A 76 -14.77 6.03 -1.71
N LEU A 77 -15.22 5.14 -2.59
CA LEU A 77 -16.63 4.85 -2.83
C LEU A 77 -17.07 3.49 -2.29
N ALA A 78 -16.17 2.51 -2.28
CA ALA A 78 -16.48 1.14 -1.92
C ALA A 78 -16.39 0.90 -0.42
N ASP A 79 -17.46 0.39 0.17
CA ASP A 79 -17.56 0.00 1.59
C ASP A 79 -17.14 -1.45 1.78
N LEU A 80 -15.93 -1.79 1.30
CA LEU A 80 -15.39 -3.16 1.27
C LEU A 80 -14.43 -3.44 2.42
N LYS A 81 -14.46 -4.67 2.91
CA LYS A 81 -13.46 -5.17 3.88
C LYS A 81 -12.03 -5.07 3.31
N PRO A 82 -11.02 -4.84 4.18
CA PRO A 82 -11.07 -4.90 5.66
C PRO A 82 -11.59 -3.63 6.34
N SER A 83 -11.61 -2.48 5.65
CA SER A 83 -12.00 -1.19 6.27
C SER A 83 -13.52 -0.99 6.32
N GLY A 84 -14.27 -1.62 5.41
CA GLY A 84 -15.71 -1.51 5.25
C GLY A 84 -16.49 -2.75 5.70
N ARG A 85 -17.76 -2.82 5.30
CA ARG A 85 -18.73 -3.81 5.76
C ARG A 85 -18.83 -5.03 4.85
N PHE A 86 -18.73 -4.84 3.54
CA PHE A 86 -19.06 -5.83 2.51
C PHE A 86 -17.85 -6.60 2.00
N LEU A 87 -18.11 -7.78 1.41
CA LEU A 87 -17.09 -8.60 0.76
C LEU A 87 -16.97 -8.27 -0.73
N MET A 88 -15.82 -8.57 -1.33
CA MET A 88 -15.63 -8.43 -2.77
C MET A 88 -16.61 -9.30 -3.58
N SER A 89 -16.98 -10.48 -3.09
CA SER A 89 -17.98 -11.36 -3.71
C SER A 89 -19.35 -10.71 -3.81
N GLU A 90 -19.75 -9.89 -2.82
CA GLU A 90 -21.00 -9.13 -2.85
C GLU A 90 -20.96 -8.03 -3.91
N LEU A 91 -19.81 -7.35 -4.06
CA LEU A 91 -19.62 -6.39 -5.15
C LEU A 91 -19.73 -7.05 -6.51
N VAL A 92 -19.10 -8.24 -6.69
CA VAL A 92 -19.18 -9.00 -7.94
C VAL A 92 -20.64 -9.34 -8.27
N ALA A 93 -21.43 -9.75 -7.28
CA ALA A 93 -22.86 -10.11 -7.45
C ALA A 93 -23.74 -8.94 -7.97
N ILE A 94 -23.36 -7.69 -7.70
CA ILE A 94 -24.09 -6.50 -8.17
C ILE A 94 -23.52 -5.87 -9.44
N GLY A 95 -22.51 -6.49 -10.09
CA GLY A 95 -21.92 -6.02 -11.35
C GLY A 95 -20.42 -5.70 -11.30
N GLY A 96 -19.75 -5.98 -10.19
CA GLY A 96 -18.31 -5.78 -10.04
C GLY A 96 -17.89 -4.31 -10.07
N ILE A 97 -16.69 -4.05 -10.60
CA ILE A 97 -16.11 -2.69 -10.62
C ILE A 97 -16.56 -1.85 -11.82
N VAL A 98 -17.13 -2.47 -12.86
CA VAL A 98 -17.40 -1.79 -14.14
C VAL A 98 -18.42 -0.65 -14.01
N PRO A 99 -19.54 -0.81 -13.29
CA PRO A 99 -20.47 0.31 -13.08
C PRO A 99 -19.83 1.47 -12.29
N MET A 100 -18.92 1.19 -11.34
CA MET A 100 -18.15 2.23 -10.63
C MET A 100 -17.22 2.97 -11.58
N MET A 101 -16.50 2.27 -12.47
CA MET A 101 -15.66 2.91 -13.48
C MET A 101 -16.50 3.79 -14.42
N LYS A 102 -17.70 3.34 -14.82
CA LYS A 102 -18.62 4.16 -15.62
C LYS A 102 -19.06 5.44 -14.88
N MET A 103 -19.32 5.36 -13.59
CA MET A 103 -19.64 6.50 -12.73
C MET A 103 -18.46 7.47 -12.65
N LEU A 104 -17.25 6.97 -12.38
CA LEU A 104 -16.02 7.77 -12.34
C LEU A 104 -15.74 8.47 -13.70
N LEU A 105 -15.99 7.78 -14.80
CA LEU A 105 -15.86 8.36 -16.14
C LEU A 105 -16.87 9.50 -16.37
N GLY A 106 -18.10 9.32 -15.92
CA GLY A 106 -19.16 10.35 -16.00
C GLY A 106 -18.81 11.64 -15.25
N GLU A 107 -18.05 11.55 -14.18
CA GLU A 107 -17.55 12.68 -13.38
C GLU A 107 -16.20 13.23 -13.87
N GLY A 108 -15.69 12.75 -15.01
CA GLY A 108 -14.41 13.20 -15.58
C GLY A 108 -13.18 12.80 -14.75
N LEU A 109 -13.31 11.76 -13.91
CA LEU A 109 -12.21 11.25 -13.09
C LEU A 109 -11.38 10.18 -13.80
N LEU A 110 -11.85 9.67 -14.95
CA LEU A 110 -11.12 8.71 -15.80
C LEU A 110 -10.90 9.30 -17.20
N HIS A 111 -9.76 8.93 -17.77
CA HIS A 111 -9.41 9.23 -19.18
C HIS A 111 -10.10 8.20 -20.09
N GLY A 112 -11.22 8.59 -20.68
CA GLY A 112 -12.09 7.70 -21.46
C GLY A 112 -11.51 7.23 -22.79
N ASP A 113 -10.56 7.98 -23.35
CA ASP A 113 -9.99 7.74 -24.68
C ASP A 113 -8.82 6.75 -24.67
N CYS A 114 -8.39 6.29 -23.49
CA CYS A 114 -7.36 5.25 -23.39
C CYS A 114 -7.81 3.97 -24.09
N LEU A 115 -6.95 3.46 -24.99
CA LEU A 115 -7.18 2.17 -25.65
C LEU A 115 -7.10 1.02 -24.62
N THR A 116 -7.93 0.02 -24.84
CA THR A 116 -7.97 -1.21 -24.04
C THR A 116 -7.61 -2.42 -24.90
N VAL A 117 -7.45 -3.57 -24.27
CA VAL A 117 -7.14 -4.85 -24.93
C VAL A 117 -8.16 -5.24 -26.03
N THR A 118 -9.39 -4.73 -25.95
CA THR A 118 -10.43 -5.02 -26.96
C THR A 118 -10.25 -4.23 -28.26
N GLY A 119 -9.23 -3.38 -28.37
CA GLY A 119 -9.06 -2.44 -29.48
C GLY A 119 -10.01 -1.25 -29.45
N LYS A 120 -10.87 -1.15 -28.41
CA LYS A 120 -11.79 -0.03 -28.18
C LYS A 120 -11.27 0.85 -27.06
N THR A 121 -11.76 2.09 -27.01
CA THR A 121 -11.46 2.98 -25.88
C THR A 121 -12.17 2.54 -24.60
N LEU A 122 -11.67 2.99 -23.45
CA LEU A 122 -12.32 2.74 -22.17
C LEU A 122 -13.78 3.21 -22.17
N LYS A 123 -14.05 4.40 -22.70
CA LYS A 123 -15.39 4.95 -22.85
C LYS A 123 -16.31 4.05 -23.66
N GLN A 124 -15.84 3.54 -24.81
CA GLN A 124 -16.60 2.61 -25.64
C GLN A 124 -16.90 1.30 -24.92
N ASN A 125 -15.94 0.76 -24.17
CA ASN A 125 -16.12 -0.46 -23.41
C ASN A 125 -17.10 -0.29 -22.25
N LEU A 126 -17.10 0.86 -21.58
CA LEU A 126 -17.99 1.13 -20.44
C LEU A 126 -19.42 1.49 -20.87
N ALA A 127 -19.63 1.93 -22.11
CA ALA A 127 -20.93 2.42 -22.61
C ALA A 127 -22.10 1.44 -22.39
N PRO A 128 -21.99 0.14 -22.74
CA PRO A 128 -23.12 -0.81 -22.67
C PRO A 128 -23.50 -1.21 -21.24
N PHE A 129 -22.64 -0.99 -20.24
CA PHE A 129 -22.91 -1.43 -18.87
C PHE A 129 -23.95 -0.57 -18.18
N LYS A 130 -24.84 -1.20 -17.41
CA LYS A 130 -25.85 -0.54 -16.61
C LYS A 130 -25.25 0.01 -15.32
N ALA A 131 -25.94 0.96 -14.70
CA ALA A 131 -25.64 1.40 -13.33
C ALA A 131 -25.92 0.27 -12.32
N TYR A 132 -25.40 0.42 -11.10
CA TYR A 132 -25.72 -0.50 -10.03
C TYR A 132 -27.23 -0.58 -9.73
N PRO A 133 -27.71 -1.69 -9.17
CA PRO A 133 -29.10 -1.81 -8.72
C PRO A 133 -29.45 -0.70 -7.72
N LYS A 134 -30.70 -0.23 -7.78
CA LYS A 134 -31.21 0.76 -6.79
C LYS A 134 -31.20 0.15 -5.39
N GLY A 135 -30.81 0.95 -4.40
CA GLY A 135 -30.81 0.56 -2.99
C GLY A 135 -29.59 -0.23 -2.54
N GLN A 136 -28.63 -0.55 -3.41
CA GLN A 136 -27.36 -1.14 -2.99
C GLN A 136 -26.55 -0.11 -2.17
N GLU A 137 -25.76 -0.61 -1.20
CA GLU A 137 -24.96 0.21 -0.29
C GLU A 137 -23.44 -0.04 -0.40
N ILE A 138 -23.03 -0.99 -1.25
CA ILE A 138 -21.63 -1.43 -1.37
C ILE A 138 -20.77 -0.33 -1.98
N ILE A 139 -21.28 0.30 -3.06
CA ILE A 139 -20.64 1.44 -3.71
C ILE A 139 -21.47 2.69 -3.43
N ARG A 140 -20.87 3.64 -2.73
CA ARG A 140 -21.49 4.92 -2.43
C ARG A 140 -21.50 5.83 -3.66
N PRO A 141 -22.52 6.72 -3.79
CA PRO A 141 -22.51 7.75 -4.82
C PRO A 141 -21.38 8.76 -4.56
N ILE A 142 -20.87 9.38 -5.59
CA ILE A 142 -19.80 10.40 -5.51
C ILE A 142 -20.19 11.58 -4.62
N SER A 143 -21.49 11.91 -4.59
CA SER A 143 -22.04 12.98 -3.72
C SER A 143 -22.02 12.62 -2.21
N ASN A 144 -21.91 11.33 -1.87
CA ASN A 144 -21.85 10.85 -0.47
C ASN A 144 -20.86 9.68 -0.33
N PRO A 145 -19.55 9.92 -0.52
CA PRO A 145 -18.54 8.89 -0.49
C PRO A 145 -18.25 8.39 0.93
N ILE A 146 -17.56 7.25 1.05
CA ILE A 146 -16.99 6.77 2.32
C ILE A 146 -15.96 7.77 2.86
N LYS A 147 -15.09 8.28 1.97
CA LYS A 147 -14.09 9.30 2.27
C LYS A 147 -13.96 10.22 1.06
N LYS A 148 -13.85 11.51 1.29
CA LYS A 148 -13.86 12.54 0.21
C LYS A 148 -12.58 12.54 -0.63
N ASP A 149 -11.49 12.02 -0.10
CA ASP A 149 -10.19 11.93 -0.74
C ASP A 149 -9.59 10.52 -0.58
N SER A 150 -8.40 10.31 -1.11
CA SER A 150 -7.71 9.02 -1.05
C SER A 150 -7.49 8.51 0.37
N HIS A 151 -7.69 7.21 0.54
CA HIS A 151 -7.22 6.46 1.71
C HIS A 151 -5.74 6.11 1.63
N LEU A 152 -5.12 6.17 0.44
CA LEU A 152 -3.68 6.01 0.26
C LEU A 152 -3.00 7.35 0.50
N VAL A 153 -2.18 7.43 1.53
CA VAL A 153 -1.49 8.66 1.96
C VAL A 153 0.00 8.46 1.82
N ILE A 154 0.62 9.28 1.00
CA ILE A 154 2.07 9.36 0.89
C ILE A 154 2.58 10.26 2.00
N LEU A 155 3.50 9.73 2.81
CA LEU A 155 4.16 10.45 3.90
C LEU A 155 5.61 10.73 3.51
N LYS A 156 6.12 11.90 3.89
CA LYS A 156 7.53 12.28 3.77
C LYS A 156 8.01 12.90 5.07
N GLY A 157 9.30 12.89 5.30
CA GLY A 157 9.90 13.47 6.51
C GLY A 157 11.32 12.99 6.69
N ASN A 158 11.95 13.34 7.79
CA ASN A 158 13.33 12.96 8.05
C ASN A 158 13.49 11.43 8.24
N LEU A 159 12.40 10.71 8.58
CA LEU A 159 12.40 9.25 8.66
C LEU A 159 12.11 8.56 7.30
N ALA A 160 11.46 9.27 6.37
CA ALA A 160 11.12 8.77 5.05
C ALA A 160 11.35 9.84 3.98
N PRO A 161 12.60 10.24 3.71
CA PRO A 161 12.89 11.33 2.75
C PRO A 161 12.43 10.98 1.33
N ASP A 162 12.49 9.73 0.91
CA ASP A 162 12.03 9.28 -0.41
C ASP A 162 10.56 8.85 -0.39
N GLY A 163 9.93 8.85 0.79
CA GLY A 163 8.51 8.59 0.99
C GLY A 163 8.20 7.31 1.71
N ALA A 164 6.95 7.23 2.14
CA ALA A 164 6.33 6.04 2.75
C ALA A 164 4.85 6.05 2.40
N VAL A 165 4.17 4.91 2.55
CA VAL A 165 2.76 4.77 2.20
C VAL A 165 1.96 4.27 3.39
N ALA A 166 0.90 5.01 3.73
CA ALA A 166 -0.08 4.60 4.73
C ALA A 166 -1.46 4.39 4.11
N LYS A 167 -2.26 3.50 4.70
CA LYS A 167 -3.68 3.37 4.39
C LYS A 167 -4.49 4.01 5.52
N ILE A 168 -5.11 5.15 5.25
CA ILE A 168 -5.86 5.95 6.22
C ILE A 168 -7.34 5.92 5.85
N SER A 169 -8.10 5.09 6.53
CA SER A 169 -9.55 4.94 6.32
C SER A 169 -10.38 6.02 7.02
N GLY A 170 -9.75 6.79 7.91
CA GLY A 170 -10.40 7.78 8.79
C GLY A 170 -10.67 7.27 10.20
N LYS A 171 -10.27 6.04 10.52
CA LYS A 171 -10.44 5.40 11.83
C LYS A 171 -9.15 5.39 12.67
N GLU A 172 -8.02 5.69 12.04
CA GLU A 172 -6.65 5.59 12.59
C GLU A 172 -6.21 6.86 13.33
N GLY A 173 -7.01 7.94 13.23
CA GLY A 173 -6.65 9.26 13.76
C GLY A 173 -5.79 10.08 12.79
N GLU A 174 -5.62 11.37 13.13
CA GLU A 174 -4.89 12.33 12.28
C GLU A 174 -3.40 12.41 12.63
N LYS A 175 -3.07 12.16 13.90
CA LYS A 175 -1.71 12.22 14.43
C LYS A 175 -1.47 11.10 15.40
N PHE A 176 -0.26 10.56 15.35
CA PHE A 176 0.24 9.63 16.34
C PHE A 176 1.68 10.00 16.70
N GLU A 177 1.98 10.07 17.98
CA GLU A 177 3.34 10.27 18.47
C GLU A 177 3.63 9.23 19.53
N GLY A 178 4.66 8.43 19.32
CA GLY A 178 4.92 7.28 20.15
C GLY A 178 6.40 6.97 20.33
N THR A 179 6.65 5.98 21.17
CA THR A 179 7.99 5.49 21.51
C THR A 179 8.35 4.30 20.63
N ALA A 180 9.47 4.36 19.93
CA ALA A 180 9.94 3.31 19.06
C ALA A 180 10.27 2.01 19.81
N ARG A 181 9.82 0.88 19.23
CA ARG A 181 10.22 -0.49 19.56
C ARG A 181 10.74 -1.15 18.30
N VAL A 182 12.04 -1.35 18.24
CA VAL A 182 12.75 -1.69 16.99
C VAL A 182 12.99 -3.18 16.88
N TYR A 183 12.64 -3.75 15.74
CA TYR A 183 12.80 -5.17 15.44
C TYR A 183 13.40 -5.37 14.05
N GLU A 184 14.38 -6.28 13.98
CA GLU A 184 15.17 -6.58 12.77
C GLU A 184 14.48 -7.61 11.85
N SER A 185 13.27 -8.04 12.18
CA SER A 185 12.45 -8.92 11.34
C SER A 185 11.01 -8.98 11.82
N GLU A 186 10.13 -9.46 10.96
CA GLU A 186 8.72 -9.75 11.26
C GLU A 186 8.59 -10.71 12.46
N GLU A 187 9.40 -11.77 12.51
CA GLU A 187 9.33 -12.81 13.55
C GLU A 187 9.64 -12.22 14.92
N LYS A 188 10.70 -11.42 15.04
CA LYS A 188 11.09 -10.79 16.32
C LYS A 188 10.02 -9.81 16.80
N ALA A 189 9.40 -9.06 15.89
CA ALA A 189 8.28 -8.19 16.22
C ALA A 189 7.08 -9.00 16.73
N LEU A 190 6.72 -10.08 16.04
CA LEU A 190 5.62 -10.96 16.43
C LEU A 190 5.84 -11.57 17.82
N GLU A 191 7.03 -12.11 18.08
CA GLU A 191 7.40 -12.65 19.40
C GLU A 191 7.23 -11.60 20.50
N ALA A 192 7.68 -10.38 20.27
CA ALA A 192 7.58 -9.30 21.25
C ALA A 192 6.13 -8.88 21.51
N ILE A 193 5.28 -8.83 20.48
CA ILE A 193 3.86 -8.52 20.60
C ILE A 193 3.17 -9.60 21.44
N LEU A 194 3.37 -10.88 21.10
CA LEU A 194 2.76 -12.02 21.80
C LEU A 194 3.26 -12.16 23.24
N ALA A 195 4.52 -11.77 23.51
CA ALA A 195 5.08 -11.72 24.85
C ALA A 195 4.63 -10.51 25.70
N GLY A 196 3.72 -9.66 25.18
CA GLY A 196 3.19 -8.50 25.90
C GLY A 196 4.21 -7.38 26.16
N LYS A 197 5.30 -7.33 25.36
CA LYS A 197 6.34 -6.29 25.47
C LYS A 197 5.90 -4.95 24.89
N ILE A 198 4.88 -4.94 24.01
CA ILE A 198 4.36 -3.73 23.38
C ILE A 198 3.33 -3.09 24.28
N LYS A 199 3.41 -1.78 24.42
CA LYS A 199 2.55 -0.95 25.26
C LYS A 199 1.76 0.05 24.43
N LYS A 200 0.67 0.57 25.00
CA LYS A 200 -0.03 1.72 24.45
C LYS A 200 0.92 2.90 24.24
N GLY A 201 0.85 3.53 23.07
CA GLY A 201 1.74 4.63 22.68
C GLY A 201 3.07 4.19 22.09
N ASP A 202 3.31 2.90 21.88
CA ASP A 202 4.50 2.43 21.15
C ASP A 202 4.32 2.56 19.63
N VAL A 203 5.44 2.77 18.93
CA VAL A 203 5.58 2.63 17.48
C VAL A 203 6.47 1.41 17.21
N ILE A 204 5.89 0.36 16.68
CA ILE A 204 6.63 -0.85 16.29
C ILE A 204 7.36 -0.56 14.98
N VAL A 205 8.68 -0.64 15.00
CA VAL A 205 9.54 -0.42 13.83
C VAL A 205 10.09 -1.78 13.38
N ILE A 206 9.64 -2.24 12.21
CA ILE A 206 10.13 -3.48 11.61
C ILE A 206 10.98 -3.11 10.40
N ARG A 207 12.27 -3.44 10.43
CA ARG A 207 13.21 -3.05 9.40
C ARG A 207 13.96 -4.23 8.81
N TYR A 208 14.68 -4.01 7.70
CA TYR A 208 15.32 -5.04 6.87
C TYR A 208 14.32 -6.03 6.25
N GLU A 209 13.12 -5.54 5.95
CA GLU A 209 12.06 -6.26 5.23
C GLU A 209 11.73 -5.61 3.86
N GLY A 210 12.53 -4.61 3.46
CA GLY A 210 12.43 -3.95 2.16
C GLY A 210 12.93 -4.80 1.00
N PRO A 211 12.96 -4.25 -0.22
CA PRO A 211 13.29 -4.98 -1.45
C PRO A 211 14.64 -5.71 -1.41
N ARG A 212 15.66 -5.11 -0.79
CA ARG A 212 17.01 -5.67 -0.66
C ARG A 212 17.25 -6.32 0.69
N GLY A 213 16.72 -5.75 1.78
CA GLY A 213 16.85 -6.29 3.13
C GLY A 213 16.08 -7.57 3.34
N GLY A 214 14.86 -7.64 2.78
CA GLY A 214 13.98 -8.81 2.76
C GLY A 214 13.54 -9.14 1.34
N PRO A 215 14.42 -9.67 0.46
CA PRO A 215 14.10 -9.87 -0.94
C PRO A 215 12.85 -10.73 -1.13
N GLY A 216 12.00 -10.31 -2.08
CA GLY A 216 10.62 -10.78 -2.22
C GLY A 216 9.63 -9.93 -1.46
N MET A 217 10.08 -9.08 -0.50
CA MET A 217 9.28 -8.07 0.21
C MET A 217 7.93 -8.63 0.63
N ARG A 218 7.95 -9.63 1.51
CA ARG A 218 6.73 -10.35 1.93
C ARG A 218 5.67 -9.45 2.53
N GLU A 219 4.42 -9.81 2.33
CA GLU A 219 3.28 -9.12 2.93
C GLU A 219 3.12 -9.54 4.39
N MET A 220 3.60 -8.70 5.31
CA MET A 220 3.51 -8.98 6.73
C MET A 220 2.06 -8.82 7.21
N LEU A 221 1.46 -9.92 7.68
CA LEU A 221 0.13 -9.94 8.28
C LEU A 221 0.18 -10.30 9.77
N SER A 222 1.10 -11.17 10.15
CA SER A 222 1.16 -11.73 11.52
C SER A 222 1.35 -10.67 12.60
N PRO A 223 2.27 -9.68 12.48
CA PRO A 223 2.40 -8.63 13.49
C PRO A 223 1.15 -7.76 13.64
N THR A 224 0.53 -7.38 12.52
CA THR A 224 -0.68 -6.54 12.54
C THR A 224 -1.86 -7.29 13.13
N SER A 225 -2.04 -8.56 12.81
CA SER A 225 -3.08 -9.43 13.39
C SER A 225 -2.85 -9.64 14.89
N ALA A 226 -1.59 -9.86 15.32
CA ALA A 226 -1.25 -10.01 16.72
C ALA A 226 -1.54 -8.74 17.54
N VAL A 227 -1.20 -7.56 17.00
CA VAL A 227 -1.53 -6.27 17.62
C VAL A 227 -3.04 -6.13 17.83
N MET A 228 -3.84 -6.48 16.81
CA MET A 228 -5.30 -6.48 16.92
C MET A 228 -5.79 -7.50 17.95
N GLY A 229 -5.23 -8.71 17.95
CA GLY A 229 -5.57 -9.77 18.90
C GLY A 229 -5.25 -9.42 20.34
N CYS A 230 -4.20 -8.65 20.58
CA CYS A 230 -3.82 -8.12 21.90
C CYS A 230 -4.64 -6.87 22.33
N GLY A 231 -5.58 -6.41 21.50
CA GLY A 231 -6.40 -5.23 21.80
C GLY A 231 -5.70 -3.89 21.66
N LEU A 232 -4.51 -3.86 21.02
CA LEU A 232 -3.67 -2.66 20.88
C LEU A 232 -3.86 -1.92 19.55
N GLY A 233 -4.75 -2.37 18.67
CA GLY A 233 -4.87 -1.87 17.31
C GLY A 233 -5.19 -0.39 17.13
N LYS A 234 -5.67 0.29 18.19
CA LYS A 234 -5.91 1.74 18.20
C LYS A 234 -4.86 2.53 18.99
N ASP A 235 -4.01 1.83 19.71
CA ASP A 235 -3.10 2.42 20.71
C ASP A 235 -1.64 2.37 20.28
N VAL A 236 -1.33 1.70 19.17
CA VAL A 236 0.03 1.57 18.63
C VAL A 236 0.04 1.86 17.13
N ALA A 237 1.21 2.24 16.62
CA ALA A 237 1.46 2.33 15.19
C ALA A 237 2.55 1.31 14.78
N LEU A 238 2.54 0.89 13.52
CA LEU A 238 3.57 0.05 12.91
C LEU A 238 4.18 0.78 11.73
N ILE A 239 5.51 0.78 11.64
CA ILE A 239 6.24 1.28 10.46
C ILE A 239 7.24 0.24 9.98
N THR A 240 7.48 0.20 8.66
CA THR A 240 8.42 -0.75 8.05
C THR A 240 8.96 -0.24 6.72
N ASP A 241 10.19 -0.62 6.40
CA ASP A 241 10.75 -0.49 5.06
C ASP A 241 10.23 -1.59 4.10
N GLY A 242 9.60 -2.63 4.66
CA GLY A 242 8.86 -3.65 3.92
C GLY A 242 7.42 -3.23 3.61
N ARG A 243 6.49 -4.20 3.56
CA ARG A 243 5.07 -3.96 3.32
C ARG A 243 4.18 -4.78 4.24
N PHE A 244 2.97 -4.29 4.45
CA PHE A 244 1.93 -5.02 5.16
C PHE A 244 0.90 -5.62 4.20
N SER A 245 0.24 -6.69 4.64
CA SER A 245 -0.86 -7.30 3.89
C SER A 245 -2.03 -6.32 3.67
N GLY A 246 -2.73 -6.48 2.54
CA GLY A 246 -3.94 -5.72 2.25
C GLY A 246 -5.08 -5.92 3.26
N GLY A 247 -5.05 -7.00 4.06
CA GLY A 247 -5.97 -7.27 5.17
C GLY A 247 -5.66 -6.55 6.47
N THR A 248 -4.56 -5.79 6.52
CA THR A 248 -4.11 -5.05 7.71
C THR A 248 -5.08 -3.94 8.11
N THR A 249 -5.28 -3.79 9.42
CA THR A 249 -6.04 -2.70 10.06
C THR A 249 -5.17 -1.99 11.09
N GLY A 250 -5.52 -0.74 11.44
CA GLY A 250 -4.74 0.11 12.34
C GLY A 250 -3.77 1.04 11.60
N LEU A 251 -3.05 1.87 12.36
CA LEU A 251 -2.10 2.83 11.79
C LEU A 251 -0.80 2.14 11.37
N CYS A 252 -0.74 1.77 10.09
CA CYS A 252 0.40 1.07 9.51
C CYS A 252 0.97 1.88 8.34
N VAL A 253 2.29 2.12 8.39
CA VAL A 253 3.05 2.83 7.37
C VAL A 253 4.10 1.89 6.81
N GLY A 254 3.96 1.53 5.56
CA GLY A 254 4.92 0.69 4.83
C GLY A 254 5.75 1.46 3.83
N HIS A 255 6.63 0.73 3.15
CA HIS A 255 7.46 1.24 2.07
C HIS A 255 8.31 2.46 2.49
N VAL A 256 8.76 2.49 3.75
CA VAL A 256 9.64 3.57 4.23
C VAL A 256 10.93 3.54 3.45
N ALA A 257 11.21 4.62 2.74
CA ALA A 257 12.35 4.72 1.84
C ALA A 257 13.23 5.94 2.14
N PRO A 258 14.57 5.76 2.03
CA PRO A 258 15.32 4.54 1.70
C PRO A 258 15.21 3.45 2.75
N GLU A 259 15.33 2.17 2.34
CA GLU A 259 15.26 1.03 3.26
C GLU A 259 16.50 0.93 4.18
N ALA A 260 16.36 0.18 5.27
CA ALA A 260 17.40 0.09 6.30
C ALA A 260 18.72 -0.49 5.79
N VAL A 261 18.68 -1.48 4.89
CA VAL A 261 19.90 -2.11 4.36
C VAL A 261 20.72 -1.14 3.52
N ASP A 262 20.09 -0.14 2.91
CA ASP A 262 20.73 0.93 2.16
C ASP A 262 21.17 2.13 3.04
N GLY A 263 21.06 1.98 4.37
CA GLY A 263 21.41 3.03 5.31
C GLY A 263 20.36 4.15 5.41
N GLY A 264 19.14 3.88 5.00
CA GLY A 264 18.03 4.82 5.18
C GLY A 264 17.81 5.19 6.64
N PRO A 265 17.14 6.32 6.94
CA PRO A 265 16.97 6.81 8.31
C PRO A 265 16.30 5.80 9.25
N ILE A 266 15.47 4.90 8.74
CA ILE A 266 14.85 3.82 9.53
C ILE A 266 15.90 2.90 10.17
N ALA A 267 17.09 2.75 9.57
CA ALA A 267 18.21 1.99 10.13
C ALA A 267 18.79 2.65 11.39
N LEU A 268 18.62 3.97 11.53
CA LEU A 268 19.19 4.77 12.62
C LEU A 268 18.28 4.84 13.84
N VAL A 269 17.03 4.39 13.74
CA VAL A 269 16.08 4.37 14.85
C VAL A 269 16.56 3.43 15.94
N LYS A 270 16.50 3.90 17.20
CA LYS A 270 16.81 3.12 18.40
C LYS A 270 15.55 2.94 19.25
N ASP A 271 15.53 1.87 20.05
CA ASP A 271 14.49 1.72 21.07
C ASP A 271 14.43 2.94 21.99
N GLY A 272 13.22 3.42 22.23
CA GLY A 272 12.99 4.59 23.05
C GLY A 272 12.95 5.91 22.28
N ASP A 273 13.37 5.98 21.04
CA ASP A 273 13.24 7.18 20.21
C ASP A 273 11.77 7.58 20.05
N ARG A 274 11.53 8.87 19.88
CA ARG A 274 10.18 9.38 19.61
C ARG A 274 9.95 9.47 18.11
N ILE A 275 8.79 8.95 17.65
CA ILE A 275 8.39 9.01 16.23
C ILE A 275 7.03 9.71 16.15
N ARG A 276 6.89 10.62 15.18
CA ARG A 276 5.64 11.32 14.86
C ARG A 276 5.16 10.93 13.48
N ILE A 277 3.88 10.56 13.39
CA ILE A 277 3.12 10.32 12.17
C ILE A 277 2.01 11.37 12.13
N ASP A 278 1.99 12.23 11.10
CA ASP A 278 0.94 13.23 10.89
C ASP A 278 0.32 12.99 9.51
N THR A 279 -0.88 12.42 9.49
CA THR A 279 -1.56 12.05 8.24
C THR A 279 -2.15 13.24 7.50
N ILE A 280 -2.39 14.36 8.20
CA ILE A 280 -2.89 15.61 7.62
C ILE A 280 -1.75 16.37 6.96
N LYS A 281 -0.64 16.59 7.70
CA LYS A 281 0.58 17.21 7.16
C LYS A 281 1.33 16.28 6.21
N ARG A 282 1.00 14.99 6.24
CA ARG A 282 1.64 13.93 5.47
C ARG A 282 3.13 13.80 5.81
N THR A 283 3.45 13.80 7.12
CA THR A 283 4.83 13.65 7.57
C THR A 283 5.04 12.40 8.41
N LEU A 284 6.27 11.89 8.31
CA LEU A 284 6.80 10.79 9.12
C LEU A 284 8.18 11.23 9.64
N ASP A 285 8.24 11.53 10.93
CA ASP A 285 9.41 12.16 11.51
C ASP A 285 9.95 11.38 12.72
N LEU A 286 11.27 11.22 12.75
CA LEU A 286 12.05 10.79 13.90
C LEU A 286 12.43 12.03 14.71
N LEU A 287 11.96 12.12 15.95
CA LEU A 287 12.15 13.26 16.82
C LEU A 287 13.45 13.11 17.63
N VAL A 288 14.56 13.03 16.93
CA VAL A 288 15.92 12.94 17.46
C VAL A 288 16.70 14.13 16.91
N ASP A 289 17.60 14.68 17.71
CA ASP A 289 18.45 15.80 17.31
C ASP A 289 19.31 15.41 16.09
N GLU A 290 19.47 16.34 15.13
CA GLU A 290 20.19 16.05 13.89
C GLU A 290 21.66 15.69 14.15
N LYS A 291 22.30 16.27 15.16
CA LYS A 291 23.67 15.91 15.54
C LYS A 291 23.78 14.46 16.00
N GLU A 292 22.81 13.99 16.78
CA GLU A 292 22.73 12.57 17.17
C GLU A 292 22.50 11.67 15.93
N LEU A 293 21.65 12.09 15.00
CA LEU A 293 21.43 11.35 13.76
C LEU A 293 22.69 11.28 12.89
N GLU A 294 23.48 12.35 12.81
CA GLU A 294 24.77 12.35 12.14
C GLU A 294 25.76 11.38 12.79
N ILE A 295 25.84 11.36 14.13
CA ILE A 295 26.67 10.40 14.87
C ILE A 295 26.24 8.96 14.56
N ARG A 296 24.92 8.70 14.59
CA ARG A 296 24.37 7.35 14.25
C ARG A 296 24.69 6.97 12.82
N ARG A 297 24.59 7.91 11.87
CA ARG A 297 24.89 7.68 10.45
C ARG A 297 26.39 7.38 10.26
N ALA A 298 27.26 8.13 10.92
CA ALA A 298 28.71 7.88 10.86
C ALA A 298 29.11 6.52 11.46
N SER A 299 28.37 6.02 12.44
CA SER A 299 28.59 4.72 13.08
C SER A 299 27.83 3.56 12.44
N PHE A 300 26.95 3.84 11.46
CA PHE A 300 26.18 2.81 10.77
C PHE A 300 27.08 1.82 10.03
N LYS A 301 26.81 0.55 10.25
CA LYS A 301 27.48 -0.54 9.51
C LYS A 301 26.40 -1.34 8.78
N PRO A 302 26.55 -1.53 7.47
CA PRO A 302 25.61 -2.35 6.71
C PRO A 302 25.48 -3.74 7.34
N VAL A 303 24.24 -4.20 7.47
CA VAL A 303 23.95 -5.54 7.95
C VAL A 303 24.19 -6.53 6.81
N PRO A 304 24.78 -7.70 7.06
CA PRO A 304 24.91 -8.74 6.04
C PRO A 304 23.55 -9.11 5.44
N HIS A 305 23.51 -9.27 4.13
CA HIS A 305 22.29 -9.66 3.44
C HIS A 305 21.79 -11.02 3.92
N LYS A 306 20.47 -11.13 4.12
CA LYS A 306 19.80 -12.39 4.53
C LYS A 306 20.03 -13.53 3.52
N TYR A 307 20.13 -13.20 2.23
CA TYR A 307 20.27 -14.16 1.14
C TYR A 307 21.43 -13.77 0.22
N THR A 308 22.38 -14.66 0.01
CA THR A 308 23.57 -14.43 -0.84
C THR A 308 23.56 -15.28 -2.11
N THR A 309 22.69 -16.28 -2.18
CA THR A 309 22.60 -17.25 -3.29
C THR A 309 21.14 -17.47 -3.73
N GLY A 310 20.98 -18.19 -4.84
CA GLY A 310 19.66 -18.52 -5.38
C GLY A 310 18.91 -17.31 -5.98
N VAL A 311 17.62 -17.48 -6.18
CA VAL A 311 16.76 -16.44 -6.77
C VAL A 311 16.74 -15.19 -5.89
N LEU A 312 16.55 -15.35 -4.58
CA LEU A 312 16.50 -14.21 -3.67
C LEU A 312 17.82 -13.44 -3.61
N GLY A 313 18.96 -14.12 -3.70
CA GLY A 313 20.28 -13.47 -3.76
C GLY A 313 20.51 -12.61 -4.99
N LYS A 314 19.69 -12.73 -6.05
CA LYS A 314 19.74 -11.85 -7.23
C LYS A 314 19.15 -10.46 -6.95
N PHE A 315 18.19 -10.37 -6.05
CA PHE A 315 17.54 -9.10 -5.71
C PHE A 315 18.32 -8.27 -4.69
N VAL A 316 19.37 -8.84 -4.11
CA VAL A 316 20.24 -8.18 -3.13
C VAL A 316 21.40 -7.44 -3.79
N LYS A 317 21.79 -7.88 -4.98
CA LYS A 317 22.84 -7.24 -5.81
C LYS A 317 22.29 -6.06 -6.56
#